data_08f77768338b5c7d79fbe0de99b92bf5
#
_entry.id   08f77768338b5c7d79fbe0de99b92bf5
#
_cell.length_a   1.000
_cell.length_b   1.000
_cell.length_c   1.000
_cell.angle_alpha   90.00
_cell.angle_beta   90.00
_cell.angle_gamma   90.00
#
_symmetry.space_group_name_H-M   'P 1'
#
loop_
_entity.id
_entity.type
_entity.pdbx_description
1 polymer ?
#
loop_
_entity_poly.entity_id
_entity_poly.type
_entity_poly.pdbx_seq_one_letter_code
_entity_poly.pdbx_strand_id
1 'polypeptide(L)'
;MTKDHMLAAMYHGPGDLRLEKYPMPEIGPDEALLKVVSVGICGTDLRIFHGGHRMYSDGVQRIPGHEVVGEIVAVGENVSGMHVGAMVFVSPNMGCGHCDQCVIGNNNRCADYDAFGITIDGAFAEYMRIPSEAIRQGNLIPLEPGIDPGVAALIEPLACVLRGQNAVGLHLGDLVLIVGAGPIGLMHVLLAKLRGAAKVIVSEVQDARLLRALEVGADVGVNPQKDDLSNVVARQSGGKGADVIIIAAPAHAAQENALRLAAIGGRVNLFGGMPKDKSTISFDSNMVHYKELIVTGTTACSTADCRQAAAIINAGRLDLSPLISARYSLNQA
;
A
#
# COMPACT_ATOMS: atom_id res chain seq x y z
N MET A 1 -17.02 13.67 30.52
CA MET A 1 -16.68 12.40 31.18
C MET A 1 -15.70 11.69 30.24
N THR A 2 -14.45 11.56 30.66
CA THR A 2 -13.45 10.78 29.90
C THR A 2 -13.87 9.31 29.98
N LYS A 3 -14.00 8.66 28.81
CA LYS A 3 -14.22 7.21 28.76
C LYS A 3 -12.93 6.53 29.27
N ASP A 4 -13.03 5.70 30.29
CA ASP A 4 -11.86 4.94 30.81
C ASP A 4 -11.42 3.83 29.85
N HIS A 5 -12.30 3.42 28.93
CA HIS A 5 -12.07 2.31 27.99
C HIS A 5 -12.61 2.62 26.60
N MET A 6 -12.01 2.02 25.60
CA MET A 6 -12.44 2.01 24.20
C MET A 6 -12.67 0.58 23.71
N LEU A 7 -13.29 0.41 22.53
CA LEU A 7 -13.32 -0.87 21.84
C LEU A 7 -12.08 -0.97 20.92
N ALA A 8 -11.47 -2.16 20.92
CA ALA A 8 -10.37 -2.49 20.02
C ALA A 8 -10.44 -3.95 19.56
N ALA A 9 -10.07 -4.23 18.33
CA ALA A 9 -9.89 -5.59 17.83
C ALA A 9 -8.44 -6.02 18.11
N MET A 10 -8.27 -6.81 19.18
CA MET A 10 -6.98 -7.28 19.67
C MET A 10 -6.64 -8.64 19.06
N TYR A 11 -5.47 -8.74 18.47
CA TYR A 11 -4.90 -10.02 18.03
C TYR A 11 -4.29 -10.76 19.22
N HIS A 12 -4.70 -12.02 19.41
CA HIS A 12 -4.20 -12.92 20.47
C HIS A 12 -3.41 -14.11 19.92
N GLY A 13 -3.45 -14.33 18.61
CA GLY A 13 -2.77 -15.45 17.96
C GLY A 13 -3.40 -15.78 16.60
N PRO A 14 -2.84 -16.76 15.86
CA PRO A 14 -3.37 -17.16 14.57
C PRO A 14 -4.86 -17.55 14.63
N GLY A 15 -5.69 -16.88 13.82
CA GLY A 15 -7.14 -17.09 13.79
C GLY A 15 -7.90 -16.47 14.98
N ASP A 16 -7.22 -15.75 15.86
CA ASP A 16 -7.79 -15.19 17.08
C ASP A 16 -7.66 -13.66 17.10
N LEU A 17 -8.67 -12.98 16.59
CA LEU A 17 -8.85 -11.54 16.65
C LEU A 17 -10.16 -11.26 17.41
N ARG A 18 -10.07 -10.57 18.53
CA ARG A 18 -11.21 -10.35 19.44
C ARG A 18 -11.51 -8.88 19.57
N LEU A 19 -12.80 -8.53 19.47
CA LEU A 19 -13.28 -7.20 19.84
C LEU A 19 -13.48 -7.16 21.35
N GLU A 20 -12.70 -6.33 22.03
CA GLU A 20 -12.72 -6.25 23.49
C GLU A 20 -12.58 -4.82 24.01
N LYS A 21 -12.87 -4.64 25.30
CA LYS A 21 -12.61 -3.37 25.99
C LYS A 21 -11.11 -3.24 26.25
N TYR A 22 -10.55 -2.15 25.76
CA TYR A 22 -9.15 -1.80 25.92
C TYR A 22 -9.03 -0.47 26.66
N PRO A 23 -8.01 -0.26 27.51
CA PRO A 23 -7.81 1.03 28.17
C PRO A 23 -7.75 2.17 27.16
N MET A 24 -8.37 3.32 27.50
CA MET A 24 -8.20 4.53 26.69
C MET A 24 -6.72 4.91 26.69
N PRO A 25 -6.10 5.13 25.52
CA PRO A 25 -4.70 5.54 25.47
C PRO A 25 -4.47 6.88 26.17
N GLU A 26 -3.51 6.92 27.08
CA GLU A 26 -3.01 8.16 27.67
C GLU A 26 -1.91 8.73 26.77
N ILE A 27 -1.86 10.06 26.65
CA ILE A 27 -0.86 10.76 25.86
C ILE A 27 0.08 11.57 26.74
N GLY A 28 1.37 11.56 26.38
CA GLY A 28 2.38 12.41 26.98
C GLY A 28 2.40 13.82 26.38
N PRO A 29 3.28 14.69 26.88
CA PRO A 29 3.37 16.09 26.46
C PRO A 29 3.76 16.28 24.98
N ASP A 30 4.40 15.29 24.36
CA ASP A 30 4.88 15.35 22.97
C ASP A 30 4.05 14.45 22.01
N GLU A 31 2.86 13.98 22.45
CA GLU A 31 2.06 12.97 21.76
C GLU A 31 0.68 13.54 21.38
N ALA A 32 -0.06 12.79 20.58
CA ALA A 32 -1.44 13.13 20.24
C ALA A 32 -2.37 11.90 20.37
N LEU A 33 -3.65 12.17 20.59
CA LEU A 33 -4.72 11.17 20.54
C LEU A 33 -5.54 11.36 19.28
N LEU A 34 -5.65 10.30 18.52
CA LEU A 34 -6.46 10.23 17.31
C LEU A 34 -7.74 9.43 17.58
N LYS A 35 -8.90 9.98 17.25
CA LYS A 35 -10.14 9.21 17.10
C LYS A 35 -10.15 8.61 15.72
N VAL A 36 -10.16 7.29 15.62
CA VAL A 36 -10.19 6.59 14.33
C VAL A 36 -11.54 6.79 13.66
N VAL A 37 -11.52 7.24 12.41
CA VAL A 37 -12.73 7.46 11.58
C VAL A 37 -12.86 6.40 10.51
N SER A 38 -11.73 6.00 9.90
CA SER A 38 -11.70 4.92 8.90
C SER A 38 -10.34 4.23 8.94
N VAL A 39 -10.37 2.91 8.73
CA VAL A 39 -9.17 2.10 8.58
C VAL A 39 -9.38 1.07 7.48
N GLY A 40 -8.42 0.97 6.55
CA GLY A 40 -8.44 -0.04 5.50
C GLY A 40 -8.05 -1.42 6.04
N ILE A 41 -8.54 -2.48 5.39
CA ILE A 41 -8.13 -3.86 5.64
C ILE A 41 -7.17 -4.29 4.54
N CYS A 42 -5.92 -4.49 4.89
CA CYS A 42 -4.84 -4.89 3.99
C CYS A 42 -4.67 -6.41 3.91
N GLY A 43 -4.07 -6.90 2.83
CA GLY A 43 -3.60 -8.28 2.76
C GLY A 43 -2.57 -8.64 3.86
N THR A 44 -1.90 -7.64 4.42
CA THR A 44 -1.02 -7.80 5.60
C THR A 44 -1.80 -8.16 6.85
N ASP A 45 -2.97 -7.55 7.08
CA ASP A 45 -3.84 -7.87 8.23
C ASP A 45 -4.37 -9.31 8.14
N LEU A 46 -4.72 -9.78 6.93
CA LEU A 46 -5.08 -11.18 6.70
C LEU A 46 -3.90 -12.11 6.97
N ARG A 47 -2.68 -11.72 6.59
CA ARG A 47 -1.46 -12.50 6.88
C ARG A 47 -1.18 -12.54 8.39
N ILE A 48 -1.40 -11.46 9.10
CA ILE A 48 -1.31 -11.39 10.57
C ILE A 48 -2.34 -12.36 11.17
N PHE A 49 -3.60 -12.24 10.77
CA PHE A 49 -4.68 -13.10 11.26
C PHE A 49 -4.38 -14.60 11.07
N HIS A 50 -3.79 -14.98 9.94
CA HIS A 50 -3.39 -16.37 9.68
C HIS A 50 -2.03 -16.78 10.28
N GLY A 51 -1.39 -15.94 11.10
CA GLY A 51 -0.13 -16.24 11.78
C GLY A 51 1.11 -16.26 10.87
N GLY A 52 1.00 -15.72 9.64
CA GLY A 52 2.10 -15.72 8.66
C GLY A 52 2.97 -14.46 8.65
N HIS A 53 2.80 -13.52 9.59
CA HIS A 53 3.55 -12.27 9.61
C HIS A 53 4.73 -12.31 10.60
N ARG A 54 5.96 -12.03 10.10
CA ARG A 54 7.21 -12.15 10.87
C ARG A 54 7.29 -11.33 12.16
N MET A 55 6.54 -10.22 12.26
CA MET A 55 6.53 -9.31 13.42
C MET A 55 5.45 -9.68 14.44
N TYR A 56 4.70 -10.76 14.18
CA TYR A 56 3.69 -11.32 15.05
C TYR A 56 4.12 -12.74 15.44
N SER A 57 5.15 -12.80 16.29
CA SER A 57 5.61 -14.07 16.91
C SER A 57 4.64 -14.54 17.97
N ASP A 58 4.84 -15.79 18.43
CA ASP A 58 4.02 -16.38 19.50
C ASP A 58 3.99 -15.48 20.74
N GLY A 59 2.79 -15.28 21.27
CA GLY A 59 2.54 -14.48 22.47
C GLY A 59 2.41 -12.97 22.24
N VAL A 60 2.59 -12.47 21.00
CA VAL A 60 2.33 -11.06 20.68
C VAL A 60 0.85 -10.78 20.76
N GLN A 61 0.46 -9.82 21.60
CA GLN A 61 -0.86 -9.21 21.61
C GLN A 61 -0.72 -7.77 21.09
N ARG A 62 -1.52 -7.41 20.08
CA ARG A 62 -1.43 -6.09 19.44
C ARG A 62 -2.71 -5.79 18.67
N ILE A 63 -3.05 -4.51 18.57
CA ILE A 63 -4.12 -4.02 17.71
C ILE A 63 -3.56 -3.86 16.30
N PRO A 64 -4.06 -4.59 15.26
CA PRO A 64 -3.65 -4.39 13.86
C PRO A 64 -4.28 -3.13 13.25
N GLY A 65 -4.09 -2.96 11.92
CA GLY A 65 -4.63 -1.85 11.13
C GLY A 65 -3.64 -0.70 10.96
N HIS A 66 -3.27 -0.44 9.70
CA HIS A 66 -2.19 0.51 9.34
C HIS A 66 -2.56 1.48 8.20
N GLU A 67 -3.75 1.38 7.63
CA GLU A 67 -4.29 2.28 6.59
C GLU A 67 -5.29 3.25 7.24
N VAL A 68 -4.83 4.31 7.90
CA VAL A 68 -5.56 5.01 8.97
C VAL A 68 -5.94 6.42 8.60
N VAL A 69 -7.20 6.75 8.85
CA VAL A 69 -7.72 8.13 8.87
C VAL A 69 -8.41 8.39 10.19
N GLY A 70 -8.16 9.55 10.78
CA GLY A 70 -8.81 9.94 12.02
C GLY A 70 -8.82 11.43 12.28
N GLU A 71 -9.54 11.79 13.32
CA GLU A 71 -9.65 13.15 13.84
C GLU A 71 -8.71 13.30 15.05
N ILE A 72 -7.90 14.34 15.08
CA ILE A 72 -7.10 14.69 16.27
C ILE A 72 -8.05 15.17 17.36
N VAL A 73 -8.12 14.48 18.48
CA VAL A 73 -9.03 14.81 19.59
C VAL A 73 -8.29 15.37 20.81
N ALA A 74 -6.99 15.13 20.94
CA ALA A 74 -6.13 15.74 21.94
C ALA A 74 -4.69 15.83 21.44
N VAL A 75 -3.97 16.83 21.91
CA VAL A 75 -2.53 17.02 21.67
C VAL A 75 -1.84 17.37 22.99
N GLY A 76 -0.63 16.86 23.18
CA GLY A 76 0.23 17.20 24.30
C GLY A 76 0.71 18.66 24.24
N GLU A 77 1.10 19.21 25.38
CA GLU A 77 1.45 20.63 25.52
C GLU A 77 2.62 21.11 24.67
N ASN A 78 3.54 20.19 24.30
CA ASN A 78 4.70 20.49 23.46
C ASN A 78 4.43 20.32 21.96
N VAL A 79 3.26 19.78 21.57
CA VAL A 79 2.92 19.55 20.16
C VAL A 79 2.49 20.85 19.50
N SER A 80 3.20 21.27 18.46
CA SER A 80 2.89 22.46 17.68
C SER A 80 2.46 22.11 16.24
N GLY A 81 1.70 23.00 15.60
CA GLY A 81 1.29 22.85 14.20
C GLY A 81 0.19 21.83 13.95
N MET A 82 -0.40 21.28 15.02
CA MET A 82 -1.56 20.39 14.96
C MET A 82 -2.74 20.98 15.71
N HIS A 83 -3.93 20.79 15.20
CA HIS A 83 -5.15 21.33 15.79
C HIS A 83 -6.14 20.21 16.10
N VAL A 84 -6.73 20.25 17.29
CA VAL A 84 -7.87 19.41 17.65
C VAL A 84 -9.01 19.67 16.67
N GLY A 85 -9.65 18.60 16.19
CA GLY A 85 -10.67 18.63 15.14
C GLY A 85 -10.10 18.47 13.72
N ALA A 86 -8.77 18.48 13.53
CA ALA A 86 -8.18 18.24 12.21
C ALA A 86 -8.34 16.78 11.79
N MET A 87 -8.82 16.59 10.56
CA MET A 87 -8.85 15.27 9.91
C MET A 87 -7.49 14.99 9.27
N VAL A 88 -6.89 13.85 9.60
CA VAL A 88 -5.57 13.45 9.10
C VAL A 88 -5.55 12.02 8.60
N PHE A 89 -4.73 11.78 7.58
CA PHE A 89 -4.23 10.44 7.26
C PHE A 89 -2.95 10.19 8.07
N VAL A 90 -2.76 8.96 8.56
CA VAL A 90 -1.58 8.56 9.32
C VAL A 90 -0.68 7.67 8.48
N SER A 91 0.51 8.17 8.11
CA SER A 91 1.55 7.34 7.48
C SER A 91 2.05 6.31 8.49
N PRO A 92 2.00 5.00 8.19
CA PRO A 92 2.21 3.99 9.22
C PRO A 92 3.67 3.83 9.66
N ASN A 93 4.64 4.10 8.79
CA ASN A 93 6.04 3.75 9.01
C ASN A 93 6.81 4.90 9.65
N MET A 94 7.52 4.61 10.73
CA MET A 94 8.43 5.53 11.43
C MET A 94 9.84 4.95 11.40
N GLY A 95 10.83 5.74 11.03
CA GLY A 95 12.24 5.34 11.11
C GLY A 95 12.92 5.97 12.34
N CYS A 96 14.19 5.69 12.56
CA CYS A 96 14.96 6.33 13.62
C CYS A 96 15.20 7.84 13.41
N GLY A 97 14.96 8.36 12.19
CA GLY A 97 15.07 9.78 11.83
C GLY A 97 16.49 10.26 11.48
N HIS A 98 17.55 9.48 11.74
CA HIS A 98 18.95 9.93 11.61
C HIS A 98 19.86 9.02 10.77
N CYS A 99 19.45 7.78 10.44
CA CYS A 99 20.25 6.93 9.54
C CYS A 99 20.15 7.41 8.09
N ASP A 100 21.06 6.97 7.23
CA ASP A 100 21.13 7.35 5.81
C ASP A 100 19.81 7.17 5.08
N GLN A 101 19.08 6.07 5.38
CA GLN A 101 17.78 5.82 4.75
C GLN A 101 16.71 6.82 5.21
N CYS A 102 16.69 7.16 6.50
CA CYS A 102 15.73 8.15 7.01
C CYS A 102 16.02 9.56 6.48
N VAL A 103 17.29 9.97 6.47
CA VAL A 103 17.72 11.30 6.01
C VAL A 103 17.35 11.55 4.54
N ILE A 104 17.41 10.51 3.69
CA ILE A 104 17.00 10.62 2.28
C ILE A 104 15.51 10.34 2.04
N GLY A 105 14.68 10.24 3.10
CA GLY A 105 13.23 10.06 3.00
C GLY A 105 12.75 8.62 2.79
N ASN A 106 13.61 7.62 2.93
CA ASN A 106 13.28 6.19 2.82
C ASN A 106 13.11 5.53 4.20
N ASN A 107 12.37 6.14 5.11
CA ASN A 107 12.18 5.64 6.48
C ASN A 107 11.64 4.20 6.54
N ASN A 108 10.90 3.74 5.53
CA ASN A 108 10.49 2.34 5.38
C ASN A 108 11.66 1.34 5.22
N ARG A 109 12.87 1.82 4.95
CA ARG A 109 14.11 1.01 4.84
C ARG A 109 14.99 1.13 6.07
N CYS A 110 14.55 1.84 7.09
CA CYS A 110 15.30 1.94 8.36
C CYS A 110 15.43 0.56 9.00
N ALA A 111 16.62 0.22 9.47
CA ALA A 111 16.83 -1.05 10.17
C ALA A 111 16.14 -1.07 11.54
N ASP A 112 16.00 0.10 12.15
CA ASP A 112 15.33 0.34 13.42
C ASP A 112 14.04 1.15 13.13
N TYR A 113 13.00 0.46 12.61
CA TYR A 113 11.75 1.09 12.26
C TYR A 113 10.58 0.54 13.07
N ASP A 114 9.64 1.42 13.38
CA ASP A 114 8.33 1.06 13.89
C ASP A 114 7.23 1.31 12.85
N ALA A 115 6.14 0.57 12.99
CA ALA A 115 4.99 0.73 12.13
C ALA A 115 3.69 0.43 12.90
N PHE A 116 2.72 1.34 12.77
CA PHE A 116 1.39 1.15 13.34
C PHE A 116 0.75 -0.14 12.83
N GLY A 117 0.14 -0.90 13.72
CA GLY A 117 -0.51 -2.18 13.41
C GLY A 117 0.46 -3.31 13.05
N ILE A 118 1.78 -3.07 13.09
CA ILE A 118 2.82 -4.04 12.72
C ILE A 118 3.78 -4.29 13.88
N THR A 119 4.45 -3.26 14.41
CA THR A 119 5.38 -3.35 15.55
C THR A 119 4.80 -2.71 16.79
N ILE A 120 3.91 -1.73 16.63
CA ILE A 120 3.14 -1.06 17.69
C ILE A 120 1.65 -1.16 17.39
N ASP A 121 0.80 -0.82 18.35
CA ASP A 121 -0.66 -0.83 18.18
C ASP A 121 -1.09 0.05 17.02
N GLY A 122 -2.05 -0.47 16.25
CA GLY A 122 -2.66 0.16 15.09
C GLY A 122 -4.07 0.69 15.35
N ALA A 123 -4.87 0.70 14.30
CA ALA A 123 -6.12 1.45 14.27
C ALA A 123 -7.40 0.62 14.19
N PHE A 124 -7.36 -0.70 14.34
CA PHE A 124 -8.61 -1.45 14.54
C PHE A 124 -9.15 -1.21 15.95
N ALA A 125 -9.35 0.07 16.29
CA ALA A 125 -9.81 0.57 17.59
C ALA A 125 -10.58 1.89 17.43
N GLU A 126 -11.30 2.32 18.48
CA GLU A 126 -11.97 3.63 18.47
C GLU A 126 -10.97 4.80 18.53
N TYR A 127 -9.83 4.61 19.21
CA TYR A 127 -8.78 5.63 19.38
C TYR A 127 -7.39 5.02 19.20
N MET A 128 -6.45 5.86 18.80
CA MET A 128 -5.05 5.48 18.60
C MET A 128 -4.12 6.56 19.17
N ARG A 129 -3.12 6.16 19.96
CA ARG A 129 -2.05 7.04 20.41
C ARG A 129 -1.07 7.28 19.27
N ILE A 130 -0.71 8.51 19.06
CA ILE A 130 0.32 8.93 18.10
C ILE A 130 1.57 9.31 18.90
N PRO A 131 2.64 8.50 18.83
CA PRO A 131 3.87 8.76 19.57
C PRO A 131 4.63 9.97 19.03
N SER A 132 5.50 10.53 19.84
CA SER A 132 6.28 11.73 19.52
C SER A 132 7.13 11.56 18.26
N GLU A 133 7.61 10.33 17.98
CA GLU A 133 8.37 9.98 16.78
C GLU A 133 7.55 10.23 15.50
N ALA A 134 6.29 9.78 15.50
CA ALA A 134 5.39 9.99 14.37
C ALA A 134 5.08 11.48 14.15
N ILE A 135 4.93 12.24 15.23
CA ILE A 135 4.71 13.69 15.15
C ILE A 135 5.94 14.38 14.57
N ARG A 136 7.13 14.13 15.11
CA ARG A 136 8.39 14.73 14.65
C ARG A 136 8.72 14.39 13.20
N GLN A 137 8.39 13.19 12.74
CA GLN A 137 8.65 12.76 11.35
C GLN A 137 7.54 13.17 10.38
N GLY A 138 6.47 13.79 10.91
CA GLY A 138 5.36 14.30 10.11
C GLY A 138 4.51 13.20 9.49
N ASN A 139 4.28 12.13 10.23
CA ASN A 139 3.43 11.02 9.81
C ASN A 139 1.94 11.38 9.77
N LEU A 140 1.51 12.45 10.46
CA LEU A 140 0.15 12.95 10.35
C LEU A 140 0.07 13.92 9.18
N ILE A 141 -0.70 13.57 8.18
CA ILE A 141 -0.84 14.30 6.92
C ILE A 141 -2.25 14.87 6.86
N PRO A 142 -2.42 16.20 6.87
CA PRO A 142 -3.73 16.83 6.82
C PRO A 142 -4.50 16.44 5.55
N LEU A 143 -5.81 16.25 5.71
CA LEU A 143 -6.75 16.03 4.62
C LEU A 143 -7.56 17.27 4.34
N GLU A 144 -7.82 17.54 3.06
CA GLU A 144 -8.72 18.62 2.66
C GLU A 144 -10.17 18.32 3.08
N PRO A 145 -10.94 19.35 3.45
CA PRO A 145 -12.34 19.19 3.81
C PRO A 145 -13.16 18.50 2.70
N GLY A 146 -14.04 17.58 3.10
CA GLY A 146 -14.94 16.89 2.18
C GLY A 146 -14.39 15.61 1.53
N ILE A 147 -13.14 15.25 1.79
CA ILE A 147 -12.61 13.96 1.33
C ILE A 147 -13.27 12.82 2.12
N ASP A 148 -13.78 11.81 1.41
CA ASP A 148 -14.34 10.61 2.04
C ASP A 148 -13.25 9.88 2.83
N PRO A 149 -13.43 9.61 4.14
CA PRO A 149 -12.41 8.96 4.95
C PRO A 149 -12.03 7.55 4.47
N GLY A 150 -12.95 6.82 3.84
CA GLY A 150 -12.65 5.52 3.24
C GLY A 150 -11.74 5.64 2.03
N VAL A 151 -11.90 6.69 1.21
CA VAL A 151 -10.98 7.00 0.11
C VAL A 151 -9.61 7.43 0.66
N ALA A 152 -9.60 8.26 1.69
CA ALA A 152 -8.36 8.71 2.31
C ALA A 152 -7.58 7.57 2.99
N ALA A 153 -8.24 6.53 3.52
CA ALA A 153 -7.57 5.34 4.05
C ALA A 153 -6.74 4.61 2.96
N LEU A 154 -7.16 4.69 1.69
CA LEU A 154 -6.43 4.11 0.57
C LEU A 154 -5.16 4.91 0.16
N ILE A 155 -4.83 6.00 0.85
CA ILE A 155 -3.57 6.73 0.64
C ILE A 155 -2.36 5.85 0.94
N GLU A 156 -2.44 4.98 1.96
CA GLU A 156 -1.32 4.07 2.29
C GLU A 156 -1.02 3.10 1.12
N PRO A 157 -1.96 2.27 0.66
CA PRO A 157 -1.68 1.38 -0.47
C PRO A 157 -1.39 2.14 -1.77
N LEU A 158 -1.98 3.33 -2.00
CA LEU A 158 -1.62 4.18 -3.13
C LEU A 158 -0.15 4.66 -3.03
N ALA A 159 0.35 4.97 -1.84
CA ALA A 159 1.76 5.34 -1.64
C ALA A 159 2.70 4.17 -1.96
N CYS A 160 2.31 2.93 -1.63
CA CYS A 160 3.04 1.73 -2.04
C CYS A 160 3.08 1.60 -3.58
N VAL A 161 1.93 1.76 -4.24
CA VAL A 161 1.79 1.73 -5.70
C VAL A 161 2.63 2.83 -6.37
N LEU A 162 2.57 4.05 -5.84
CA LEU A 162 3.34 5.20 -6.31
C LEU A 162 4.85 4.92 -6.21
N ARG A 163 5.30 4.38 -5.08
CA ARG A 163 6.68 3.93 -4.89
C ARG A 163 7.09 2.88 -5.92
N GLY A 164 6.23 1.90 -6.20
CA GLY A 164 6.47 0.87 -7.22
C GLY A 164 6.65 1.45 -8.62
N GLN A 165 5.80 2.38 -9.02
CA GLN A 165 5.91 3.05 -10.32
C GLN A 165 7.09 4.02 -10.41
N ASN A 166 7.45 4.69 -9.29
CA ASN A 166 8.65 5.53 -9.22
C ASN A 166 9.92 4.70 -9.39
N ALA A 167 9.98 3.51 -8.79
CA ALA A 167 11.15 2.63 -8.86
C ALA A 167 11.46 2.13 -10.28
N VAL A 168 10.45 2.01 -11.13
CA VAL A 168 10.61 1.69 -12.55
C VAL A 168 10.59 2.92 -13.45
N GLY A 169 10.48 4.13 -12.89
CA GLY A 169 10.43 5.36 -13.67
C GLY A 169 9.36 5.30 -14.76
N LEU A 170 8.10 5.06 -14.40
CA LEU A 170 7.01 5.06 -15.36
C LEU A 170 6.85 6.46 -15.97
N HIS A 171 6.93 6.55 -17.30
CA HIS A 171 6.92 7.80 -18.05
C HIS A 171 5.66 7.95 -18.92
N LEU A 172 5.41 9.19 -19.32
CA LEU A 172 4.44 9.52 -20.37
C LEU A 172 4.73 8.72 -21.64
N GLY A 173 3.73 8.04 -22.18
CA GLY A 173 3.84 7.28 -23.42
C GLY A 173 4.23 5.82 -23.27
N ASP A 174 4.58 5.35 -22.08
CA ASP A 174 4.91 3.93 -21.82
C ASP A 174 3.73 3.00 -22.13
N LEU A 175 4.02 1.82 -22.67
CA LEU A 175 3.13 0.67 -22.64
C LEU A 175 3.40 -0.11 -21.37
N VAL A 176 2.39 -0.21 -20.52
CA VAL A 176 2.47 -0.81 -19.18
C VAL A 176 1.72 -2.14 -19.15
N LEU A 177 2.39 -3.20 -18.70
CA LEU A 177 1.77 -4.47 -18.37
C LEU A 177 1.67 -4.60 -16.85
N ILE A 178 0.46 -4.79 -16.33
CA ILE A 178 0.19 -5.06 -14.92
C ILE A 178 -0.30 -6.50 -14.79
N VAL A 179 0.36 -7.30 -13.96
CA VAL A 179 -0.04 -8.68 -13.67
C VAL A 179 -0.72 -8.74 -12.32
N GLY A 180 -2.00 -9.10 -12.33
CA GLY A 180 -2.90 -9.11 -11.19
C GLY A 180 -3.87 -7.91 -11.20
N ALA A 181 -5.16 -8.17 -11.01
CA ALA A 181 -6.24 -7.20 -10.92
C ALA A 181 -6.92 -7.19 -9.54
N GLY A 182 -6.17 -7.47 -8.47
CA GLY A 182 -6.58 -7.16 -7.10
C GLY A 182 -6.56 -5.64 -6.84
N PRO A 183 -6.94 -5.18 -5.64
CA PRO A 183 -7.00 -3.74 -5.33
C PRO A 183 -5.71 -2.98 -5.69
N ILE A 184 -4.55 -3.57 -5.41
CA ILE A 184 -3.24 -3.02 -5.76
C ILE A 184 -3.05 -2.90 -7.28
N GLY A 185 -3.40 -3.96 -8.05
CA GLY A 185 -3.31 -3.92 -9.51
C GLY A 185 -4.21 -2.85 -10.11
N LEU A 186 -5.43 -2.70 -9.59
CA LEU A 186 -6.37 -1.64 -10.01
C LEU A 186 -5.83 -0.23 -9.68
N MET A 187 -5.19 -0.04 -8.53
CA MET A 187 -4.50 1.22 -8.21
C MET A 187 -3.34 1.50 -9.16
N HIS A 188 -2.59 0.45 -9.57
CA HIS A 188 -1.55 0.61 -10.59
C HIS A 188 -2.14 1.04 -11.93
N VAL A 189 -3.30 0.54 -12.34
CA VAL A 189 -4.00 0.98 -13.57
C VAL A 189 -4.33 2.46 -13.47
N LEU A 190 -5.03 2.85 -12.42
CA LEU A 190 -5.46 4.24 -12.20
C LEU A 190 -4.27 5.21 -12.19
N LEU A 191 -3.21 4.88 -11.45
CA LEU A 191 -2.04 5.73 -11.35
C LEU A 191 -1.23 5.76 -12.65
N ALA A 192 -1.11 4.65 -13.40
CA ALA A 192 -0.45 4.61 -14.70
C ALA A 192 -1.17 5.49 -15.73
N LYS A 193 -2.50 5.44 -15.74
CA LYS A 193 -3.31 6.34 -16.59
C LYS A 193 -3.13 7.81 -16.20
N LEU A 194 -3.13 8.13 -14.91
CA LEU A 194 -2.87 9.49 -14.42
C LEU A 194 -1.49 10.01 -14.85
N ARG A 195 -0.48 9.12 -14.88
CA ARG A 195 0.89 9.45 -15.34
C ARG A 195 1.04 9.52 -16.86
N GLY A 196 -0.02 9.22 -17.60
CA GLY A 196 -0.03 9.33 -19.06
C GLY A 196 0.59 8.13 -19.77
N ALA A 197 0.50 6.92 -19.20
CA ALA A 197 0.79 5.69 -19.93
C ALA A 197 -0.02 5.66 -21.24
N ALA A 198 0.63 5.40 -22.37
CA ALA A 198 -0.04 5.33 -23.68
C ALA A 198 -1.00 4.14 -23.75
N LYS A 199 -0.65 3.06 -23.07
CA LYS A 199 -1.47 1.85 -23.00
C LYS A 199 -1.22 1.10 -21.70
N VAL A 200 -2.30 0.61 -21.08
CA VAL A 200 -2.25 -0.25 -19.89
C VAL A 200 -2.90 -1.59 -20.22
N ILE A 201 -2.10 -2.66 -20.18
CA ILE A 201 -2.54 -4.04 -20.33
C ILE A 201 -2.61 -4.66 -18.94
N VAL A 202 -3.71 -5.35 -18.63
CA VAL A 202 -3.85 -6.09 -17.36
C VAL A 202 -3.98 -7.57 -17.65
N SER A 203 -3.16 -8.39 -16.97
CA SER A 203 -3.25 -9.86 -16.99
C SER A 203 -3.82 -10.36 -15.67
N GLU A 204 -4.95 -11.09 -15.72
CA GLU A 204 -5.65 -11.61 -14.53
C GLU A 204 -6.37 -12.92 -14.90
N VAL A 205 -6.32 -13.91 -14.02
CA VAL A 205 -6.94 -15.23 -14.24
C VAL A 205 -8.45 -15.26 -13.94
N GLN A 206 -8.94 -14.31 -13.15
CA GLN A 206 -10.35 -14.21 -12.79
C GLN A 206 -11.05 -13.18 -13.68
N ASP A 207 -11.98 -13.63 -14.53
CA ASP A 207 -12.68 -12.76 -15.50
C ASP A 207 -13.40 -11.58 -14.82
N ALA A 208 -14.01 -11.81 -13.66
CA ALA A 208 -14.70 -10.73 -12.93
C ALA A 208 -13.73 -9.61 -12.50
N ARG A 209 -12.52 -9.95 -12.07
CA ARG A 209 -11.47 -8.96 -11.75
C ARG A 209 -10.92 -8.28 -13.00
N LEU A 210 -10.84 -9.04 -14.11
CA LEU A 210 -10.39 -8.50 -15.38
C LEU A 210 -11.38 -7.44 -15.91
N LEU A 211 -12.69 -7.71 -15.83
CA LEU A 211 -13.72 -6.73 -16.15
C LEU A 211 -13.58 -5.49 -15.29
N ARG A 212 -13.33 -5.65 -14.00
CA ARG A 212 -13.11 -4.52 -13.10
C ARG A 212 -11.91 -3.68 -13.49
N ALA A 213 -10.82 -4.31 -13.96
CA ALA A 213 -9.65 -3.58 -14.46
C ALA A 213 -9.98 -2.73 -15.69
N LEU A 214 -10.80 -3.22 -16.60
CA LEU A 214 -11.27 -2.47 -17.77
C LEU A 214 -12.17 -1.29 -17.35
N GLU A 215 -13.08 -1.50 -16.39
CA GLU A 215 -13.94 -0.44 -15.85
C GLU A 215 -13.15 0.72 -15.23
N VAL A 216 -12.02 0.45 -14.56
CA VAL A 216 -11.17 1.48 -13.96
C VAL A 216 -10.14 2.07 -14.94
N GLY A 217 -10.17 1.68 -16.21
CA GLY A 217 -9.42 2.34 -17.29
C GLY A 217 -8.27 1.55 -17.89
N ALA A 218 -8.14 0.25 -17.65
CA ALA A 218 -7.23 -0.59 -18.43
C ALA A 218 -7.67 -0.62 -19.90
N ASP A 219 -6.71 -0.52 -20.83
CA ASP A 219 -7.02 -0.50 -22.27
C ASP A 219 -7.22 -1.91 -22.82
N VAL A 220 -6.55 -2.91 -22.22
CA VAL A 220 -6.62 -4.31 -22.66
C VAL A 220 -6.60 -5.24 -21.44
N GLY A 221 -7.56 -6.15 -21.38
CA GLY A 221 -7.60 -7.22 -20.40
C GLY A 221 -7.21 -8.56 -21.05
N VAL A 222 -6.40 -9.36 -20.36
CA VAL A 222 -5.95 -10.68 -20.83
C VAL A 222 -6.11 -11.72 -19.73
N ASN A 223 -6.86 -12.78 -19.99
CA ASN A 223 -6.86 -13.94 -19.12
C ASN A 223 -5.83 -14.94 -19.64
N PRO A 224 -4.66 -15.11 -18.98
CA PRO A 224 -3.56 -15.95 -19.48
C PRO A 224 -3.89 -17.45 -19.46
N GLN A 225 -5.02 -17.86 -18.91
CA GLN A 225 -5.54 -19.25 -19.02
C GLN A 225 -6.32 -19.49 -20.32
N LYS A 226 -6.72 -18.40 -21.01
CA LYS A 226 -7.53 -18.45 -22.24
C LYS A 226 -6.78 -17.91 -23.44
N ASP A 227 -5.91 -16.93 -23.23
CA ASP A 227 -5.20 -16.20 -24.27
C ASP A 227 -3.70 -16.22 -24.05
N ASP A 228 -2.92 -16.22 -25.13
CA ASP A 228 -1.46 -16.07 -25.06
C ASP A 228 -1.09 -14.61 -24.78
N LEU A 229 -0.67 -14.36 -23.55
CA LEU A 229 -0.25 -13.03 -23.09
C LEU A 229 0.90 -12.45 -23.94
N SER A 230 1.84 -13.31 -24.38
CA SER A 230 2.98 -12.87 -25.20
C SER A 230 2.52 -12.34 -26.56
N ASN A 231 1.60 -13.05 -27.20
CA ASN A 231 1.00 -12.63 -28.47
C ASN A 231 0.20 -11.32 -28.32
N VAL A 232 -0.52 -11.17 -27.19
CA VAL A 232 -1.27 -9.92 -26.93
C VAL A 232 -0.30 -8.76 -26.72
N VAL A 233 0.71 -8.89 -25.88
CA VAL A 233 1.72 -7.85 -25.65
C VAL A 233 2.43 -7.48 -26.94
N ALA A 234 2.87 -8.47 -27.74
CA ALA A 234 3.52 -8.23 -29.04
C ALA A 234 2.61 -7.45 -29.99
N ARG A 235 1.36 -7.84 -30.14
CA ARG A 235 0.38 -7.14 -30.98
C ARG A 235 0.15 -5.70 -30.53
N GLN A 236 0.01 -5.48 -29.22
CA GLN A 236 -0.27 -4.16 -28.65
C GLN A 236 0.95 -3.20 -28.69
N SER A 237 2.16 -3.76 -28.72
CA SER A 237 3.42 -3.00 -28.76
C SER A 237 4.05 -2.90 -30.16
N GLY A 238 3.42 -3.45 -31.19
CA GLY A 238 4.04 -3.57 -32.51
C GLY A 238 5.29 -4.45 -32.52
N GLY A 239 5.32 -5.51 -31.70
CA GLY A 239 6.42 -6.45 -31.60
C GLY A 239 7.54 -6.07 -30.63
N LYS A 240 7.48 -4.90 -30.01
CA LYS A 240 8.57 -4.35 -29.16
C LYS A 240 8.59 -4.96 -27.74
N GLY A 241 7.46 -5.39 -27.19
CA GLY A 241 7.27 -5.74 -25.79
C GLY A 241 6.76 -4.57 -24.93
N ALA A 242 6.61 -4.78 -23.65
CA ALA A 242 6.14 -3.76 -22.69
C ALA A 242 7.31 -2.91 -22.17
N ASP A 243 7.13 -1.59 -22.12
CA ASP A 243 8.13 -0.66 -21.58
C ASP A 243 8.25 -0.80 -20.06
N VAL A 244 7.12 -1.03 -19.38
CA VAL A 244 7.04 -1.26 -17.94
C VAL A 244 6.20 -2.49 -17.64
N ILE A 245 6.71 -3.35 -16.77
CA ILE A 245 5.97 -4.52 -16.25
C ILE A 245 5.91 -4.44 -14.73
N ILE A 246 4.71 -4.54 -14.18
CA ILE A 246 4.48 -4.54 -12.73
C ILE A 246 3.79 -5.84 -12.35
N ILE A 247 4.47 -6.67 -11.54
CA ILE A 247 3.92 -7.92 -11.05
C ILE A 247 3.26 -7.67 -9.69
N ALA A 248 1.96 -7.38 -9.72
CA ALA A 248 1.16 -7.04 -8.53
C ALA A 248 0.47 -8.27 -7.90
N ALA A 249 0.88 -9.48 -8.28
CA ALA A 249 0.36 -10.73 -7.77
C ALA A 249 1.49 -11.67 -7.32
N PRO A 250 1.29 -12.54 -6.32
CA PRO A 250 2.26 -13.55 -5.91
C PRO A 250 2.26 -14.75 -6.90
N ALA A 251 2.58 -14.47 -8.16
CA ALA A 251 2.50 -15.42 -9.27
C ALA A 251 3.91 -15.75 -9.78
N HIS A 252 4.43 -16.94 -9.40
CA HIS A 252 5.78 -17.40 -9.72
C HIS A 252 6.06 -17.37 -11.23
N ALA A 253 5.22 -18.01 -12.03
CA ALA A 253 5.38 -18.03 -13.48
C ALA A 253 5.33 -16.64 -14.13
N ALA A 254 4.56 -15.70 -13.56
CA ALA A 254 4.50 -14.33 -14.06
C ALA A 254 5.82 -13.59 -13.81
N GLN A 255 6.45 -13.80 -12.64
CA GLN A 255 7.76 -13.20 -12.33
C GLN A 255 8.84 -13.76 -13.28
N GLU A 256 8.88 -15.07 -13.53
CA GLU A 256 9.84 -15.68 -14.44
C GLU A 256 9.65 -15.26 -15.90
N ASN A 257 8.41 -15.11 -16.35
CA ASN A 257 8.11 -14.75 -17.72
C ASN A 257 8.20 -13.24 -18.00
N ALA A 258 8.27 -12.40 -16.98
CA ALA A 258 8.28 -10.95 -17.14
C ALA A 258 9.38 -10.45 -18.09
N LEU A 259 10.59 -11.02 -18.00
CA LEU A 259 11.72 -10.59 -18.83
C LEU A 259 11.49 -10.82 -20.33
N ARG A 260 10.73 -11.87 -20.68
CA ARG A 260 10.40 -12.18 -22.08
C ARG A 260 9.45 -11.16 -22.67
N LEU A 261 8.51 -10.66 -21.87
CA LEU A 261 7.47 -9.71 -22.25
C LEU A 261 7.97 -8.27 -22.33
N ALA A 262 9.13 -7.99 -21.71
CA ALA A 262 9.70 -6.65 -21.66
C ALA A 262 10.31 -6.25 -23.01
N ALA A 263 10.18 -4.99 -23.37
CA ALA A 263 10.90 -4.34 -24.48
C ALA A 263 12.39 -4.25 -24.19
N ILE A 264 13.20 -3.90 -25.20
CA ILE A 264 14.59 -3.48 -24.99
C ILE A 264 14.58 -2.19 -24.16
N GLY A 265 15.42 -2.11 -23.13
CA GLY A 265 15.39 -1.03 -22.12
C GLY A 265 14.19 -1.08 -21.20
N GLY A 266 13.43 -2.18 -21.21
CA GLY A 266 12.24 -2.36 -20.39
C GLY A 266 12.54 -2.41 -18.89
N ARG A 267 11.54 -2.12 -18.07
CA ARG A 267 11.65 -1.99 -16.61
C ARG A 267 10.62 -2.87 -15.93
N VAL A 268 11.08 -3.72 -15.01
CA VAL A 268 10.25 -4.72 -14.32
C VAL A 268 10.24 -4.46 -12.82
N ASN A 269 9.06 -4.33 -12.21
CA ASN A 269 8.90 -4.27 -10.77
C ASN A 269 8.26 -5.56 -10.23
N LEU A 270 8.99 -6.26 -9.38
CA LEU A 270 8.48 -7.38 -8.58
C LEU A 270 7.79 -6.79 -7.34
N PHE A 271 6.55 -6.34 -7.52
CA PHE A 271 5.78 -5.66 -6.48
C PHE A 271 5.14 -6.65 -5.50
N GLY A 272 4.53 -7.71 -6.00
CA GLY A 272 3.92 -8.75 -5.19
C GLY A 272 4.96 -9.68 -4.58
N GLY A 273 5.03 -9.71 -3.24
CA GLY A 273 5.91 -10.64 -2.53
C GLY A 273 5.43 -12.10 -2.66
N MET A 274 6.37 -13.04 -2.76
CA MET A 274 6.09 -14.48 -2.84
C MET A 274 5.99 -15.13 -1.46
N PRO A 275 5.27 -16.24 -1.31
CA PRO A 275 5.34 -17.08 -0.12
C PRO A 275 6.78 -17.52 0.16
N LYS A 276 7.15 -17.61 1.45
CA LYS A 276 8.53 -17.86 1.88
C LYS A 276 9.11 -19.19 1.31
N ASP A 277 8.28 -20.19 1.20
CA ASP A 277 8.63 -21.54 0.67
C ASP A 277 8.73 -21.59 -0.87
N LYS A 278 8.28 -20.54 -1.59
CA LYS A 278 8.23 -20.44 -3.05
C LYS A 278 8.81 -19.12 -3.58
N SER A 279 9.78 -18.55 -2.89
CA SER A 279 10.32 -17.22 -3.22
C SER A 279 11.46 -17.24 -4.24
N THR A 280 12.00 -18.41 -4.58
CA THR A 280 13.06 -18.55 -5.58
C THR A 280 12.46 -18.65 -6.97
N ILE A 281 12.95 -17.84 -7.92
CA ILE A 281 12.57 -17.82 -9.33
C ILE A 281 13.81 -17.98 -10.22
N SER A 282 13.62 -18.53 -11.43
CA SER A 282 14.67 -18.65 -12.43
C SER A 282 14.69 -17.43 -13.35
N PHE A 283 15.84 -16.77 -13.48
CA PHE A 283 16.07 -15.68 -14.40
C PHE A 283 17.07 -16.09 -15.50
N ASP A 284 16.74 -15.81 -16.75
CA ASP A 284 17.71 -15.79 -17.83
C ASP A 284 18.48 -14.46 -17.77
N SER A 285 19.71 -14.53 -17.25
CA SER A 285 20.55 -13.33 -17.10
C SER A 285 20.93 -12.69 -18.43
N ASN A 286 20.98 -13.46 -19.52
CA ASN A 286 21.24 -12.93 -20.85
C ASN A 286 20.10 -12.06 -21.35
N MET A 287 18.84 -12.33 -20.95
CA MET A 287 17.74 -11.41 -21.25
C MET A 287 17.92 -10.06 -20.56
N VAL A 288 18.36 -10.06 -19.30
CA VAL A 288 18.63 -8.80 -18.60
C VAL A 288 19.76 -8.05 -19.29
N HIS A 289 20.86 -8.75 -19.63
CA HIS A 289 22.04 -8.16 -20.26
C HIS A 289 21.76 -7.62 -21.68
N TYR A 290 21.26 -8.45 -22.57
CA TYR A 290 21.11 -8.09 -23.99
C TYR A 290 19.90 -7.20 -24.29
N LYS A 291 18.90 -7.18 -23.40
CA LYS A 291 17.78 -6.24 -23.51
C LYS A 291 18.00 -4.97 -22.66
N GLU A 292 19.10 -4.86 -21.92
CA GLU A 292 19.39 -3.75 -21.00
C GLU A 292 18.24 -3.50 -20.00
N LEU A 293 17.71 -4.58 -19.40
CA LEU A 293 16.55 -4.49 -18.52
C LEU A 293 16.92 -3.95 -17.14
N ILE A 294 16.01 -3.17 -16.56
CA ILE A 294 16.03 -2.81 -15.15
C ILE A 294 15.03 -3.72 -14.42
N VAL A 295 15.51 -4.55 -13.49
CA VAL A 295 14.67 -5.38 -12.62
C VAL A 295 14.78 -4.86 -11.21
N THR A 296 13.66 -4.52 -10.58
CA THR A 296 13.60 -3.93 -9.24
C THR A 296 12.48 -4.56 -8.42
N GLY A 297 12.50 -4.32 -7.11
CA GLY A 297 11.43 -4.66 -6.19
C GLY A 297 11.17 -3.50 -5.23
N THR A 298 9.97 -3.41 -4.72
CA THR A 298 9.58 -2.41 -3.72
C THR A 298 8.79 -3.06 -2.59
N THR A 299 8.92 -2.51 -1.40
CA THR A 299 8.18 -2.97 -0.22
C THR A 299 7.78 -1.78 0.64
N ALA A 300 6.56 -1.79 1.15
CA ALA A 300 5.96 -0.73 1.94
C ALA A 300 6.07 0.66 1.27
N CYS A 301 5.75 1.70 1.99
CA CYS A 301 5.90 3.10 1.56
C CYS A 301 6.64 3.91 2.62
N SER A 302 7.28 4.99 2.22
CA SER A 302 7.84 5.98 3.14
C SER A 302 6.81 7.07 3.46
N THR A 303 7.06 7.86 4.50
CA THR A 303 6.24 9.04 4.79
C THR A 303 6.25 10.04 3.62
N ALA A 304 7.36 10.12 2.87
CA ALA A 304 7.44 10.93 1.65
C ALA A 304 6.51 10.41 0.54
N ASP A 305 6.44 9.09 0.33
CA ASP A 305 5.50 8.48 -0.63
C ASP A 305 4.04 8.74 -0.20
N CYS A 306 3.72 8.62 1.09
CA CYS A 306 2.40 8.94 1.64
C CYS A 306 2.01 10.40 1.42
N ARG A 307 2.93 11.35 1.59
CA ARG A 307 2.68 12.78 1.31
C ARG A 307 2.36 13.02 -0.16
N GLN A 308 3.08 12.37 -1.07
CA GLN A 308 2.79 12.47 -2.50
C GLN A 308 1.43 11.87 -2.85
N ALA A 309 1.09 10.70 -2.31
CA ALA A 309 -0.20 10.07 -2.51
C ALA A 309 -1.35 10.94 -1.94
N ALA A 310 -1.17 11.48 -0.73
CA ALA A 310 -2.14 12.39 -0.11
C ALA A 310 -2.34 13.67 -0.93
N ALA A 311 -1.28 14.23 -1.50
CA ALA A 311 -1.38 15.40 -2.38
C ALA A 311 -2.21 15.12 -3.64
N ILE A 312 -2.11 13.92 -4.22
CA ILE A 312 -2.93 13.50 -5.37
C ILE A 312 -4.42 13.42 -4.98
N ILE A 313 -4.72 12.84 -3.80
CA ILE A 313 -6.09 12.68 -3.29
C ILE A 313 -6.66 14.05 -2.89
N ASN A 314 -5.91 14.85 -2.12
CA ASN A 314 -6.31 16.20 -1.71
C ASN A 314 -6.60 17.12 -2.91
N ALA A 315 -5.86 16.96 -3.99
CA ALA A 315 -6.09 17.72 -5.24
C ALA A 315 -7.23 17.15 -6.11
N GLY A 316 -7.92 16.08 -5.69
CA GLY A 316 -8.99 15.44 -6.45
C GLY A 316 -8.53 14.87 -7.80
N ARG A 317 -7.25 14.52 -7.93
CA ARG A 317 -6.67 14.07 -9.22
C ARG A 317 -6.89 12.59 -9.49
N LEU A 318 -7.27 11.81 -8.48
CA LEU A 318 -7.49 10.38 -8.57
C LEU A 318 -8.69 9.98 -7.70
N ASP A 319 -9.67 9.34 -8.30
CA ASP A 319 -10.80 8.77 -7.55
C ASP A 319 -10.54 7.29 -7.24
N LEU A 320 -10.40 6.97 -5.96
CA LEU A 320 -10.23 5.62 -5.46
C LEU A 320 -11.54 5.01 -4.93
N SER A 321 -12.65 5.75 -4.93
CA SER A 321 -13.95 5.27 -4.43
C SER A 321 -14.41 3.96 -5.09
N PRO A 322 -14.15 3.72 -6.40
CA PRO A 322 -14.51 2.45 -7.03
C PRO A 322 -13.77 1.23 -6.45
N LEU A 323 -12.68 1.42 -5.71
CA LEU A 323 -11.90 0.32 -5.14
C LEU A 323 -12.43 -0.13 -3.76
N ILE A 324 -13.32 0.64 -3.15
CA ILE A 324 -13.94 0.29 -1.86
C ILE A 324 -15.02 -0.76 -2.10
N SER A 325 -14.76 -2.00 -1.71
CA SER A 325 -15.68 -3.11 -1.91
C SER A 325 -16.81 -3.17 -0.87
N ALA A 326 -16.52 -2.76 0.37
CA ALA A 326 -17.48 -2.79 1.48
C ALA A 326 -17.02 -1.86 2.61
N ARG A 327 -17.95 -1.53 3.50
CA ARG A 327 -17.70 -0.77 4.75
C ARG A 327 -18.37 -1.49 5.89
N TYR A 328 -17.66 -1.64 6.98
CA TYR A 328 -18.11 -2.29 8.19
C TYR A 328 -17.87 -1.40 9.39
N SER A 329 -18.70 -1.50 10.41
CA SER A 329 -18.40 -0.90 11.71
C SER A 329 -17.39 -1.76 12.46
N LEU A 330 -16.67 -1.16 13.41
CA LEU A 330 -15.71 -1.90 14.25
C LEU A 330 -16.36 -3.11 14.95
N ASN A 331 -17.65 -3.01 15.31
CA ASN A 331 -18.41 -4.12 15.92
C ASN A 331 -18.62 -5.33 14.97
N GLN A 332 -18.36 -5.17 13.68
CA GLN A 332 -18.48 -6.22 12.67
C GLN A 332 -17.11 -6.81 12.28
N ALA A 333 -16.04 -6.25 12.85
CA ALA A 333 -14.68 -6.71 12.57
C ALA A 333 -14.44 -8.14 13.03
#